data_d7d4d5cfa770f78698289ab218194432
#
_entry.id   d7d4d5cfa770f78698289ab218194432
#
_cell.length_a   1.000
_cell.length_b   1.000
_cell.length_c   1.000
_cell.angle_alpha   90.00
_cell.angle_beta   90.00
_cell.angle_gamma   90.00
#
_symmetry.space_group_name_H-M   'P 1'
#
loop_
_entity.id
_entity.type
_entity.pdbx_description
1 polymer ?
#
loop_
_entity_poly.entity_id
_entity_poly.type
_entity_poly.pdbx_seq_one_letter_code
_entity_poly.pdbx_strand_id
1 'polypeptide(L)' 'MIIVNLDVMLAKRKMKSNELADKIGITTANLSILKTGKAKAIRFTTLEAICKELDCQPGDILEYRPDRSEEHT' A
#
# COMPACT_ATOMS: atom_id res chain seq x y z
N MET A 1 12.53 -5.76 -6.10
CA MET A 1 11.42 -6.05 -5.18
C MET A 1 10.39 -4.93 -5.19
N ILE A 2 9.17 -5.23 -4.84
CA ILE A 2 8.14 -4.20 -4.69
C ILE A 2 8.07 -3.78 -3.23
N ILE A 3 8.17 -2.48 -3.00
CA ILE A 3 8.07 -1.88 -1.67
C ILE A 3 6.68 -1.26 -1.54
N VAL A 4 6.05 -1.50 -0.40
CA VAL A 4 4.73 -0.92 -0.11
C VAL A 4 4.91 0.24 0.85
N ASN A 5 4.55 1.44 0.41
CA ASN A 5 4.69 2.68 1.18
C ASN A 5 3.35 3.16 1.73
N LEU A 6 2.44 2.23 1.99
CA LEU A 6 1.12 2.57 2.49
C LEU A 6 1.18 3.27 3.85
N ASP A 7 2.08 2.82 4.73
CA ASP A 7 2.29 3.48 6.04
C ASP A 7 2.65 4.95 5.89
N VAL A 8 3.51 5.24 4.92
CA VAL A 8 3.95 6.62 4.66
C VAL A 8 2.75 7.48 4.27
N MET A 9 1.90 6.97 3.37
CA MET A 9 0.73 7.71 2.92
C MET A 9 -0.31 7.87 4.02
N LEU A 10 -0.51 6.85 4.83
CA LEU A 10 -1.41 6.95 5.98
C LEU A 10 -0.94 8.04 6.94
N ALA A 11 0.37 8.08 7.21
CA ALA A 11 0.94 9.10 8.08
C ALA A 11 0.78 10.50 7.47
N LYS A 12 1.02 10.65 6.17
CA LYS A 12 0.86 11.93 5.48
C LYS A 12 -0.57 12.45 5.54
N ARG A 13 -1.55 11.55 5.47
CA ARG A 13 -2.97 11.92 5.52
C ARG A 13 -3.54 11.89 6.93
N LYS A 14 -2.73 11.55 7.92
CA LYS A 14 -3.15 11.45 9.33
C LYS A 14 -4.35 10.53 9.48
N MET A 15 -4.34 9.42 8.76
CA MET A 15 -5.39 8.43 8.76
C MET A 15 -4.89 7.15 9.40
N LYS A 16 -5.69 6.53 10.24
CA LYS A 16 -5.36 5.27 10.87
C LYS A 16 -5.70 4.10 9.95
N SER A 17 -4.97 3.00 10.10
CA SER A 17 -5.18 1.79 9.28
C SER A 17 -6.62 1.29 9.37
N ASN A 18 -7.20 1.25 10.58
CA ASN A 18 -8.57 0.78 10.75
C ASN A 18 -9.58 1.70 10.07
N GLU A 19 -9.33 3.00 10.02
CA GLU A 19 -10.18 3.93 9.30
C GLU A 19 -10.16 3.63 7.80
N LEU A 20 -8.98 3.42 7.24
CA LEU A 20 -8.87 3.11 5.82
C LEU A 20 -9.53 1.78 5.49
N ALA A 21 -9.28 0.74 6.30
CA ALA A 21 -9.89 -0.57 6.10
C ALA A 21 -11.41 -0.48 6.07
N ASP A 22 -11.98 0.26 7.00
CA ASP A 22 -13.42 0.48 7.07
C ASP A 22 -13.96 1.19 5.83
N LYS A 23 -13.26 2.24 5.40
CA LYS A 23 -13.68 3.04 4.23
C LYS A 23 -13.66 2.25 2.93
N ILE A 24 -12.69 1.36 2.75
CA ILE A 24 -12.55 0.58 1.52
C ILE A 24 -13.19 -0.81 1.61
N GLY A 25 -13.76 -1.16 2.76
CA GLY A 25 -14.53 -2.39 2.93
C GLY A 25 -13.71 -3.66 3.05
N ILE A 26 -12.52 -3.57 3.61
CA ILE A 26 -11.70 -4.77 3.89
C ILE A 26 -11.46 -4.86 5.40
N THR A 27 -10.99 -6.04 5.85
CA THR A 27 -10.66 -6.22 7.25
C THR A 27 -9.34 -5.53 7.59
N THR A 28 -9.20 -5.15 8.85
CA THR A 28 -7.95 -4.57 9.34
C THR A 28 -6.80 -5.55 9.17
N ALA A 29 -7.06 -6.85 9.34
CA ALA A 29 -6.05 -7.89 9.14
C ALA A 29 -5.55 -7.92 7.69
N ASN A 30 -6.46 -7.84 6.72
CA ASN A 30 -6.09 -7.82 5.30
C ASN A 30 -5.28 -6.57 4.95
N LEU A 31 -5.68 -5.43 5.48
CA LEU A 31 -4.94 -4.19 5.27
C LEU A 31 -3.53 -4.27 5.89
N SER A 32 -3.42 -4.89 7.06
CA SER A 32 -2.13 -5.08 7.73
C SER A 32 -1.18 -5.94 6.89
N ILE A 33 -1.70 -7.00 6.27
CA ILE A 33 -0.91 -7.86 5.39
C ILE A 33 -0.36 -7.04 4.22
N LEU A 34 -1.20 -6.21 3.62
CA LEU A 34 -0.79 -5.34 2.53
C LEU A 34 0.23 -4.30 2.99
N LYS A 35 -0.04 -3.65 4.11
CA LYS A 35 0.78 -2.58 4.68
C LYS A 35 2.20 -3.05 5.02
N THR A 36 2.34 -4.28 5.49
CA THR A 36 3.64 -4.85 5.87
C THR A 36 4.40 -5.43 4.68
N GLY A 37 3.83 -5.38 3.48
CA GLY A 37 4.46 -5.92 2.29
C GLY A 37 4.41 -7.43 2.18
N LYS A 38 3.60 -8.09 2.99
CA LYS A 38 3.47 -9.56 2.96
C LYS A 38 2.44 -10.04 1.94
N ALA A 39 1.67 -9.12 1.36
CA ALA A 39 0.71 -9.49 0.33
C ALA A 39 1.43 -9.89 -0.94
N LYS A 40 0.96 -10.99 -1.57
CA LYS A 40 1.52 -11.47 -2.83
C LYS A 40 0.89 -10.79 -4.03
N ALA A 41 -0.27 -10.17 -3.85
CA ALA A 41 -1.01 -9.50 -4.90
C ALA A 41 -1.95 -8.48 -4.30
N ILE A 42 -2.36 -7.53 -5.12
CA ILE A 42 -3.39 -6.57 -4.77
C ILE A 42 -4.32 -6.45 -5.98
N ARG A 43 -5.61 -6.41 -5.72
CA ARG A 43 -6.60 -6.19 -6.78
C ARG A 43 -6.58 -4.72 -7.19
N PHE A 44 -6.76 -4.47 -8.48
CA PHE A 44 -6.85 -3.09 -8.97
C PHE A 44 -7.99 -2.32 -8.31
N THR A 45 -9.11 -2.99 -8.04
CA THR A 45 -10.24 -2.36 -7.35
C THR A 45 -9.86 -1.89 -5.95
N THR A 46 -9.08 -2.70 -5.23
CA THR A 46 -8.58 -2.34 -3.90
C THR A 46 -7.59 -1.19 -3.99
N LEU A 47 -6.66 -1.28 -4.93
CA LEU A 47 -5.66 -0.23 -5.15
C LEU A 47 -6.34 1.11 -5.51
N GLU A 48 -7.34 1.07 -6.38
CA GLU A 48 -8.12 2.23 -6.77
C GLU A 48 -8.82 2.85 -5.56
N ALA A 49 -9.45 2.03 -4.72
CA ALA A 49 -10.13 2.50 -3.51
C ALA A 49 -9.16 3.17 -2.54
N ILE A 50 -7.98 2.59 -2.36
CA ILE A 50 -6.94 3.18 -1.51
C ILE A 50 -6.50 4.54 -2.06
N CYS A 51 -6.23 4.62 -3.35
CA CYS A 51 -5.83 5.87 -4.00
C CYS A 51 -6.89 6.94 -3.84
N LYS A 52 -8.15 6.57 -4.00
CA LYS A 52 -9.27 7.50 -3.85
C LYS A 52 -9.36 8.03 -2.42
N GLU A 53 -9.28 7.16 -1.43
CA GLU A 53 -9.43 7.57 -0.03
C GLU A 53 -8.23 8.38 0.47
N LEU A 54 -7.03 8.08 -0.02
CA LEU A 54 -5.82 8.78 0.38
C LEU A 54 -5.47 9.93 -0.57
N ASP A 55 -6.27 10.12 -1.61
CA ASP A 55 -6.03 11.14 -2.63
C ASP A 55 -4.59 11.10 -3.14
N CYS A 56 -4.20 9.95 -3.67
CA CYS A 56 -2.84 9.73 -4.15
C CYS A 56 -2.85 8.83 -5.38
N GLN A 57 -1.68 8.64 -5.94
CA GLN A 57 -1.47 7.79 -7.10
C GLN A 57 -0.90 6.43 -6.67
N PRO A 58 -1.07 5.38 -7.50
CA PRO A 58 -0.47 4.07 -7.18
C PRO A 58 1.03 4.15 -6.92
N GLY A 59 1.75 5.01 -7.62
CA GLY A 59 3.18 5.20 -7.41
C GLY A 59 3.54 5.80 -6.05
N ASP A 60 2.59 6.36 -5.34
CA ASP A 60 2.80 6.84 -3.97
C ASP A 60 2.71 5.68 -2.97
N ILE A 61 2.05 4.59 -3.36
CA ILE A 61 1.81 3.43 -2.50
C ILE A 61 2.78 2.31 -2.79
N LEU A 62 3.10 2.09 -4.07
CA LEU A 62 3.94 1.00 -4.53
C LEU A 62 5.17 1.55 -5.23
N GLU A 63 6.30 0.90 -4.98
CA GLU A 63 7.56 1.32 -5.54
C GLU A 63 8.36 0.08 -5.94
N TYR A 64 9.06 0.13 -7.06
CA TYR A 64 10.00 -0.91 -7.43
C TYR A 64 11.41 -0.50 -7.01
N ARG A 65 12.10 -1.39 -6.33
CA ARG A 65 13.52 -1.24 -6.04
C ARG A 65 14.24 -2.49 -6.52
N PRO A 66 15.34 -2.35 -7.28
CA PRO A 66 16.09 -3.52 -7.67
C PRO A 66 16.71 -4.19 -6.44
N ASP A 67 16.83 -5.50 -6.48
CA ASP A 67 17.53 -6.24 -5.45
C ASP A 67 19.03 -5.88 -5.54
N ARG A 68 19.73 -6.08 -4.43
CA ARG A 68 21.15 -5.73 -4.36
C ARG A 68 21.97 -6.41 -5.45
N SER A 69 21.61 -7.64 -5.79
CA SER A 69 22.29 -8.37 -6.88
C SER A 69 22.07 -7.73 -8.25
N GLU A 70 20.96 -7.06 -8.46
CA GLU A 70 20.65 -6.38 -9.72
C GLU A 70 21.44 -5.08 -9.85
N GLU A 71 21.81 -4.46 -8.74
CA GLU A 71 22.58 -3.21 -8.76
C GLU A 71 23.98 -3.38 -9.31
N HIS A 72 24.48 -4.61 -9.38
CA HIS A 72 25.81 -4.93 -9.87
C HIS A 72 25.83 -5.30 -11.35
N THR A 73 24.71 -5.29 -12.00
CA THR A 73 24.60 -5.55 -13.43
C THR A 73 24.38 -4.24 -14.19
#